data_3af76bd8fab2a0c7ea1a13c80cf4d6b3
#
_entry.id   3af76bd8fab2a0c7ea1a13c80cf4d6b3
#
_cell.length_a   1.000
_cell.length_b   1.000
_cell.length_c   1.000
_cell.angle_alpha   90.00
_cell.angle_beta   90.00
_cell.angle_gamma   90.00
#
_symmetry.space_group_name_H-M   'P 1'
#
loop_
_entity.id
_entity.type
_entity.pdbx_description
1 polymer ?
#
loop_
_entity_poly.entity_id
_entity_poly.type
_entity_poly.pdbx_seq_one_letter_code
_entity_poly.pdbx_strand_id
1 'polypeptide(L)'
;MHRRNSRLRSVAALTLGLCLGTLAGCAGNEATRPAQSNAQLLAARDAADARGAQDLSAMTGQLLARVKREHDAYAAGRSHKPPVLDVLVISGGGDWGAFGAGFLKGWRQVPAGPLALPQFDAVTGVSTGALIAPFAFLGDEASIDAVVNLYRNPQHNLVEPRSWYSLLRGASSYAEVPGLEQALRQALDQDRLRRIVEGGEQGRVLAVNLTDVDNQQMQFWNLMGEARHALETGSTERIEQVLLASSAIPGVFPPREIDGVLYVDGGLTGNILIGGMQARSDHESFIERWLASYPQAPLPKIRYWVIFNNELRWPPAAVPKKLSAVLAASMTASTRSATINCMRMLVLQAQIARLRDHADAEVRIVAVPNDWVAPKPGTFVAESMNALADLGEKMGADPGSWQSFLAEEQ
;
A
#
# COMPACT_ATOMS: atom_id res chain seq x y z
N MET A 1 33.22 -2.03 67.62
CA MET A 1 32.00 -2.68 67.10
C MET A 1 31.65 -2.19 65.68
N HIS A 2 32.56 -2.32 64.70
CA HIS A 2 32.33 -1.77 63.37
C HIS A 2 33.11 -2.56 62.27
N ARG A 3 32.95 -3.90 62.23
CA ARG A 3 33.58 -4.72 61.16
C ARG A 3 32.75 -5.96 60.73
N ARG A 4 31.44 -5.98 60.93
CA ARG A 4 30.63 -7.17 60.53
C ARG A 4 29.61 -6.93 59.42
N ASN A 5 29.43 -5.70 58.93
CA ASN A 5 28.40 -5.39 57.91
C ASN A 5 28.90 -5.28 56.48
N SER A 6 30.23 -5.42 56.23
CA SER A 6 30.74 -5.29 54.83
C SER A 6 30.70 -6.58 54.01
N ARG A 7 30.69 -7.75 54.69
CA ARG A 7 30.66 -9.06 53.97
C ARG A 7 29.27 -9.51 53.51
N LEU A 8 28.22 -9.05 54.17
CA LEU A 8 26.84 -9.36 53.75
C LEU A 8 26.35 -8.56 52.55
N ARG A 9 26.90 -7.37 52.32
CA ARG A 9 26.57 -6.55 51.11
C ARG A 9 27.25 -7.05 49.84
N SER A 10 28.40 -7.68 49.95
CA SER A 10 29.16 -8.22 48.79
C SER A 10 28.55 -9.53 48.26
N VAL A 11 27.97 -10.36 49.14
CA VAL A 11 27.32 -11.61 48.73
C VAL A 11 25.95 -11.36 48.10
N ALA A 12 25.19 -10.36 48.58
CA ALA A 12 23.92 -9.96 47.96
C ALA A 12 24.08 -9.32 46.58
N ALA A 13 25.18 -8.58 46.36
CA ALA A 13 25.48 -8.00 45.04
C ALA A 13 25.93 -9.05 44.02
N LEU A 14 26.64 -10.10 44.43
CA LEU A 14 27.07 -11.18 43.54
C LEU A 14 25.90 -12.11 43.15
N THR A 15 24.97 -12.39 44.07
CA THR A 15 23.78 -13.22 43.78
C THR A 15 22.77 -12.48 42.89
N LEU A 16 22.62 -11.15 43.03
CA LEU A 16 21.76 -10.37 42.16
C LEU A 16 22.39 -10.25 40.73
N GLY A 17 23.70 -10.16 40.62
CA GLY A 17 24.39 -10.15 39.33
C GLY A 17 24.35 -11.47 38.60
N LEU A 18 24.38 -12.62 39.34
CA LEU A 18 24.26 -13.95 38.72
C LEU A 18 22.81 -14.27 38.30
N CYS A 19 21.79 -13.79 39.03
CA CYS A 19 20.39 -13.97 38.63
C CYS A 19 19.99 -13.11 37.40
N LEU A 20 20.63 -11.95 37.22
CA LEU A 20 20.41 -11.13 36.01
C LEU A 20 21.15 -11.69 34.77
N GLY A 21 22.29 -12.37 34.99
CA GLY A 21 23.04 -13.01 33.90
C GLY A 21 22.37 -14.29 33.35
N THR A 22 21.58 -14.99 34.15
CA THR A 22 20.86 -16.21 33.73
C THR A 22 19.51 -15.93 33.09
N LEU A 23 18.95 -14.72 33.23
CA LEU A 23 17.75 -14.29 32.53
C LEU A 23 18.01 -13.83 31.10
N ALA A 24 19.25 -13.49 30.75
CA ALA A 24 19.64 -13.13 29.39
C ALA A 24 19.78 -14.34 28.44
N GLY A 25 19.78 -15.57 28.97
CA GLY A 25 20.01 -16.78 28.18
C GLY A 25 18.75 -17.45 27.62
N CYS A 26 17.54 -16.90 27.88
CA CYS A 26 16.26 -17.44 27.37
C CYS A 26 15.43 -16.39 26.65
N ALA A 27 16.03 -15.31 26.13
CA ALA A 27 15.35 -14.47 25.16
C ALA A 27 15.24 -15.29 23.86
N GLY A 28 14.05 -15.71 23.53
CA GLY A 28 13.79 -16.47 22.32
C GLY A 28 14.28 -15.72 21.08
N ASN A 29 14.83 -16.46 20.18
CA ASN A 29 15.53 -16.04 18.95
C ASN A 29 14.68 -15.26 17.90
N GLU A 30 13.48 -14.82 18.21
CA GLU A 30 12.62 -14.12 17.25
C GLU A 30 13.12 -12.70 16.90
N ALA A 31 13.94 -12.09 17.74
CA ALA A 31 14.39 -10.70 17.56
C ALA A 31 15.74 -10.54 16.86
N THR A 32 16.46 -11.63 16.58
CA THR A 32 17.83 -11.54 16.04
C THR A 32 17.87 -11.97 14.57
N ARG A 33 17.94 -10.98 13.69
CA ARG A 33 18.39 -11.21 12.30
C ARG A 33 19.90 -11.51 12.31
N PRO A 34 20.40 -12.32 11.36
CA PRO A 34 21.84 -12.51 11.20
C PRO A 34 22.53 -11.16 11.05
N ALA A 35 23.66 -10.97 11.75
CA ALA A 35 24.45 -9.76 11.61
C ALA A 35 24.95 -9.66 10.16
N GLN A 36 24.60 -8.56 9.50
CA GLN A 36 25.04 -8.26 8.14
C GLN A 36 26.18 -7.22 8.21
N SER A 37 27.20 -7.39 7.39
CA SER A 37 28.22 -6.38 7.22
C SER A 37 27.68 -5.20 6.40
N ASN A 38 28.28 -4.01 6.56
CA ASN A 38 27.93 -2.84 5.75
C ASN A 38 28.01 -3.12 4.23
N ALA A 39 28.96 -3.95 3.81
CA ALA A 39 29.10 -4.33 2.41
C ALA A 39 27.91 -5.17 1.91
N GLN A 40 27.39 -6.09 2.74
CA GLN A 40 26.21 -6.88 2.42
C GLN A 40 24.95 -6.01 2.35
N LEU A 41 24.78 -5.08 3.30
CA LEU A 41 23.65 -4.13 3.29
C LEU A 41 23.68 -3.23 2.05
N LEU A 42 24.85 -2.69 1.69
CA LEU A 42 25.03 -1.89 0.48
C LEU A 42 24.72 -2.70 -0.78
N ALA A 43 25.22 -3.93 -0.88
CA ALA A 43 24.94 -4.79 -2.02
C ALA A 43 23.44 -5.15 -2.13
N ALA A 44 22.78 -5.41 -1.00
CA ALA A 44 21.34 -5.68 -0.97
C ALA A 44 20.53 -4.45 -1.43
N ARG A 45 20.90 -3.25 -0.97
CA ARG A 45 20.30 -1.99 -1.41
C ARG A 45 20.47 -1.78 -2.91
N ASP A 46 21.71 -1.88 -3.41
CA ASP A 46 21.99 -1.67 -4.83
C ASP A 46 21.23 -2.68 -5.72
N ALA A 47 21.09 -3.93 -5.25
CA ALA A 47 20.29 -4.93 -5.92
C ALA A 47 18.77 -4.61 -5.90
N ALA A 48 18.24 -4.11 -4.79
CA ALA A 48 16.85 -3.69 -4.67
C ALA A 48 16.56 -2.48 -5.58
N ASP A 49 17.45 -1.49 -5.60
CA ASP A 49 17.35 -0.31 -6.46
C ASP A 49 17.39 -0.69 -7.95
N ALA A 50 18.29 -1.61 -8.33
CA ALA A 50 18.38 -2.09 -9.71
C ALA A 50 17.11 -2.84 -10.15
N ARG A 51 16.56 -3.72 -9.30
CA ARG A 51 15.28 -4.40 -9.58
C ARG A 51 14.15 -3.40 -9.73
N GLY A 52 14.03 -2.45 -8.79
CA GLY A 52 13.00 -1.41 -8.85
C GLY A 52 13.09 -0.59 -10.14
N ALA A 53 14.28 -0.19 -10.55
CA ALA A 53 14.50 0.54 -11.79
C ALA A 53 14.11 -0.28 -13.03
N GLN A 54 14.48 -1.56 -13.05
CA GLN A 54 14.14 -2.47 -14.14
C GLN A 54 12.63 -2.68 -14.23
N ASP A 55 11.96 -2.96 -13.11
CA ASP A 55 10.51 -3.15 -13.05
C ASP A 55 9.76 -1.90 -13.49
N LEU A 56 10.15 -0.72 -13.01
CA LEU A 56 9.54 0.55 -13.41
C LEU A 56 9.67 0.78 -14.91
N SER A 57 10.87 0.56 -15.46
CA SER A 57 11.11 0.71 -16.89
C SER A 57 10.28 -0.27 -17.72
N ALA A 58 10.19 -1.52 -17.29
CA ALA A 58 9.39 -2.55 -17.95
C ALA A 58 7.89 -2.21 -17.91
N MET A 59 7.36 -1.87 -16.73
CA MET A 59 5.96 -1.48 -16.56
C MET A 59 5.59 -0.24 -17.38
N THR A 60 6.45 0.79 -17.38
CA THR A 60 6.23 1.98 -18.19
C THR A 60 6.25 1.63 -19.68
N GLY A 61 7.17 0.78 -20.13
CA GLY A 61 7.21 0.30 -21.52
C GLY A 61 5.97 -0.48 -21.92
N GLN A 62 5.44 -1.32 -21.05
CA GLN A 62 4.20 -2.07 -21.27
C GLN A 62 2.98 -1.14 -21.40
N LEU A 63 2.86 -0.15 -20.49
CA LEU A 63 1.80 0.87 -20.57
C LEU A 63 1.88 1.67 -21.87
N LEU A 64 3.08 2.12 -22.24
CA LEU A 64 3.31 2.83 -23.51
C LEU A 64 2.84 2.02 -24.72
N ALA A 65 3.26 0.76 -24.79
CA ALA A 65 2.89 -0.14 -25.89
C ALA A 65 1.37 -0.40 -25.93
N ARG A 66 0.73 -0.54 -24.77
CA ARG A 66 -0.72 -0.72 -24.67
C ARG A 66 -1.47 0.51 -25.18
N VAL A 67 -1.18 1.67 -24.61
CA VAL A 67 -1.86 2.92 -24.99
C VAL A 67 -1.59 3.29 -26.46
N LYS A 68 -0.39 2.97 -26.97
CA LYS A 68 -0.08 3.15 -28.40
C LYS A 68 -0.93 2.26 -29.29
N ARG A 69 -1.14 1.00 -28.93
CA ARG A 69 -2.04 0.10 -29.70
C ARG A 69 -3.48 0.65 -29.73
N GLU A 70 -3.96 1.19 -28.61
CA GLU A 70 -5.29 1.81 -28.53
C GLU A 70 -5.39 3.07 -29.40
N HIS A 71 -4.35 3.91 -29.32
CA HIS A 71 -4.22 5.09 -30.20
C HIS A 71 -4.26 4.71 -31.68
N ASP A 72 -3.48 3.71 -32.10
CA ASP A 72 -3.41 3.28 -33.49
C ASP A 72 -4.72 2.64 -33.97
N ALA A 73 -5.43 1.94 -33.08
CA ALA A 73 -6.76 1.42 -33.38
C ALA A 73 -7.79 2.54 -33.58
N TYR A 74 -7.72 3.59 -32.74
CA TYR A 74 -8.56 4.77 -32.87
C TYR A 74 -8.24 5.57 -34.14
N ALA A 75 -6.96 5.88 -34.40
CA ALA A 75 -6.51 6.60 -35.57
C ALA A 75 -6.87 5.88 -36.89
N ALA A 76 -6.88 4.55 -36.88
CA ALA A 76 -7.30 3.72 -38.02
C ALA A 76 -8.81 3.50 -38.14
N GLY A 77 -9.63 4.14 -37.29
CA GLY A 77 -11.09 3.97 -37.25
C GLY A 77 -11.57 2.60 -36.78
N ARG A 78 -10.69 1.78 -36.20
CA ARG A 78 -11.01 0.45 -35.64
C ARG A 78 -11.59 0.54 -34.23
N SER A 79 -11.44 1.67 -33.57
CA SER A 79 -12.04 2.00 -32.27
C SER A 79 -12.74 3.34 -32.37
N HIS A 80 -13.92 3.46 -31.74
CA HIS A 80 -14.65 4.73 -31.61
C HIS A 80 -14.30 5.48 -30.33
N LYS A 81 -13.48 4.88 -29.44
CA LYS A 81 -13.08 5.48 -28.18
C LYS A 81 -11.65 6.04 -28.32
N PRO A 82 -11.42 7.33 -28.03
CA PRO A 82 -10.07 7.86 -27.96
C PRO A 82 -9.28 7.16 -26.84
N PRO A 83 -7.94 7.02 -26.98
CA PRO A 83 -7.12 6.40 -25.96
C PRO A 83 -7.11 7.24 -24.69
N VAL A 84 -7.26 6.58 -23.56
CA VAL A 84 -7.22 7.18 -22.22
C VAL A 84 -6.34 6.29 -21.34
N LEU A 85 -5.40 6.88 -20.64
CA LEU A 85 -4.64 6.20 -19.59
C LEU A 85 -5.37 6.36 -18.26
N ASP A 86 -6.02 5.31 -17.79
CA ASP A 86 -6.73 5.26 -16.52
C ASP A 86 -5.87 4.65 -15.43
N VAL A 87 -5.51 5.44 -14.43
CA VAL A 87 -4.68 5.02 -13.29
C VAL A 87 -5.49 5.07 -12.00
N LEU A 88 -5.69 3.93 -11.36
CA LEU A 88 -6.30 3.85 -10.04
C LEU A 88 -5.22 3.84 -8.95
N VAL A 89 -5.38 4.71 -7.98
CA VAL A 89 -4.48 4.85 -6.84
C VAL A 89 -5.28 4.64 -5.55
N ILE A 90 -4.94 3.63 -4.76
CA ILE A 90 -5.67 3.28 -3.54
C ILE A 90 -4.75 3.49 -2.34
N SER A 91 -5.11 4.42 -1.46
CA SER A 91 -4.31 4.71 -0.28
C SER A 91 -4.40 3.63 0.79
N GLY A 92 -3.44 3.62 1.70
CA GLY A 92 -3.57 2.93 2.98
C GLY A 92 -4.66 3.56 3.87
N GLY A 93 -4.96 2.89 4.98
CA GLY A 93 -5.99 3.34 5.93
C GLY A 93 -6.41 2.29 6.95
N GLY A 94 -5.75 1.12 7.01
CA GLY A 94 -6.09 0.03 7.92
C GLY A 94 -7.51 -0.51 7.64
N ASP A 95 -8.33 -0.61 8.70
CA ASP A 95 -9.73 -1.04 8.62
C ASP A 95 -10.64 -0.09 7.81
N TRP A 96 -10.20 1.16 7.58
CA TRP A 96 -10.91 2.10 6.71
C TRP A 96 -10.86 1.71 5.21
N GLY A 97 -10.03 0.73 4.83
CA GLY A 97 -10.11 0.09 3.51
C GLY A 97 -11.47 -0.47 3.16
N ALA A 98 -12.32 -0.74 4.15
CA ALA A 98 -13.72 -1.09 3.95
C ALA A 98 -14.47 -0.04 3.10
N PHE A 99 -14.15 1.24 3.25
CA PHE A 99 -14.69 2.33 2.42
C PHE A 99 -14.30 2.14 0.95
N GLY A 100 -13.02 1.95 0.66
CA GLY A 100 -12.53 1.79 -0.72
C GLY A 100 -13.06 0.53 -1.40
N ALA A 101 -13.15 -0.58 -0.67
CA ALA A 101 -13.76 -1.80 -1.19
C ALA A 101 -15.24 -1.60 -1.51
N GLY A 102 -16.00 -0.99 -0.60
CA GLY A 102 -17.40 -0.62 -0.82
C GLY A 102 -17.57 0.36 -1.98
N PHE A 103 -16.68 1.37 -2.07
CA PHE A 103 -16.72 2.34 -3.16
C PHE A 103 -16.56 1.68 -4.53
N LEU A 104 -15.62 0.77 -4.69
CA LEU A 104 -15.46 0.01 -5.94
C LEU A 104 -16.73 -0.77 -6.29
N LYS A 105 -17.42 -1.37 -5.32
CA LYS A 105 -18.66 -2.07 -5.53
C LYS A 105 -19.78 -1.14 -6.03
N GLY A 106 -19.96 0.00 -5.37
CA GLY A 106 -20.93 1.02 -5.79
C GLY A 106 -20.59 1.60 -7.17
N TRP A 107 -19.31 1.87 -7.44
CA TRP A 107 -18.86 2.46 -8.70
C TRP A 107 -19.18 1.58 -9.91
N ARG A 108 -19.20 0.27 -9.76
CA ARG A 108 -19.67 -0.65 -10.82
C ARG A 108 -21.12 -0.42 -11.25
N GLN A 109 -21.95 0.18 -10.40
CA GLN A 109 -23.36 0.45 -10.69
C GLN A 109 -23.53 1.72 -11.54
N VAL A 110 -22.48 2.54 -11.68
CA VAL A 110 -22.56 3.76 -12.49
C VAL A 110 -22.70 3.41 -13.96
N PRO A 111 -23.75 3.92 -14.64
CA PRO A 111 -23.98 3.66 -16.06
C PRO A 111 -22.80 4.07 -16.93
N ALA A 112 -22.69 3.47 -18.12
CA ALA A 112 -21.66 3.80 -19.08
C ALA A 112 -21.58 5.31 -19.36
N GLY A 113 -20.39 5.89 -19.20
CA GLY A 113 -20.15 7.32 -19.33
C GLY A 113 -18.75 7.71 -18.85
N PRO A 114 -18.42 8.99 -18.85
CA PRO A 114 -17.07 9.48 -18.47
C PRO A 114 -16.65 9.14 -17.04
N LEU A 115 -17.63 8.91 -16.15
CA LEU A 115 -17.43 8.58 -14.73
C LEU A 115 -17.76 7.12 -14.39
N ALA A 116 -18.08 6.29 -15.40
CA ALA A 116 -18.24 4.84 -15.19
C ALA A 116 -16.91 4.21 -14.78
N LEU A 117 -16.96 3.11 -14.04
CA LEU A 117 -15.78 2.34 -13.67
C LEU A 117 -15.05 1.87 -14.95
N PRO A 118 -13.80 2.34 -15.19
CA PRO A 118 -13.05 1.91 -16.36
C PRO A 118 -12.34 0.57 -16.10
N GLN A 119 -11.85 -0.06 -17.16
CA GLN A 119 -10.80 -1.03 -17.01
C GLN A 119 -9.48 -0.25 -16.85
N PHE A 120 -8.90 -0.27 -15.66
CA PHE A 120 -7.69 0.47 -15.37
C PHE A 120 -6.48 -0.08 -16.12
N ASP A 121 -5.66 0.82 -16.65
CA ASP A 121 -4.36 0.50 -17.24
C ASP A 121 -3.30 0.29 -16.18
N ALA A 122 -3.39 1.04 -15.09
CA ALA A 122 -2.54 0.85 -13.92
C ALA A 122 -3.38 0.90 -12.64
N VAL A 123 -3.07 0.00 -11.71
CA VAL A 123 -3.61 0.02 -10.35
C VAL A 123 -2.45 -0.01 -9.37
N THR A 124 -2.46 0.92 -8.43
CA THR A 124 -1.48 0.96 -7.35
C THR A 124 -2.16 0.97 -5.99
N GLY A 125 -1.51 0.34 -5.02
CA GLY A 125 -2.04 0.29 -3.66
C GLY A 125 -0.97 0.34 -2.59
N VAL A 126 -1.36 0.81 -1.40
CA VAL A 126 -0.50 0.87 -0.22
C VAL A 126 -1.29 0.35 0.98
N SER A 127 -0.67 -0.48 1.84
CA SER A 127 -1.32 -0.99 3.05
C SER A 127 -2.67 -1.68 2.70
N THR A 128 -3.76 -1.27 3.32
CA THR A 128 -5.10 -1.76 2.96
C THR A 128 -5.42 -1.57 1.46
N GLY A 129 -4.90 -0.51 0.83
CA GLY A 129 -4.99 -0.30 -0.62
C GLY A 129 -4.25 -1.38 -1.42
N ALA A 130 -3.14 -1.91 -0.90
CA ALA A 130 -2.43 -3.03 -1.52
C ALA A 130 -3.24 -4.32 -1.46
N LEU A 131 -4.02 -4.53 -0.39
CA LEU A 131 -4.95 -5.68 -0.28
C LEU A 131 -6.13 -5.57 -1.25
N ILE A 132 -6.57 -4.34 -1.58
CA ILE A 132 -7.69 -4.08 -2.51
C ILE A 132 -7.22 -4.11 -3.96
N ALA A 133 -6.00 -3.67 -4.24
CA ALA A 133 -5.49 -3.44 -5.60
C ALA A 133 -5.60 -4.64 -6.55
N PRO A 134 -5.30 -5.90 -6.18
CA PRO A 134 -5.47 -7.05 -7.06
C PRO A 134 -6.91 -7.23 -7.56
N PHE A 135 -7.89 -7.02 -6.69
CA PHE A 135 -9.31 -7.16 -6.99
C PHE A 135 -9.83 -6.00 -7.86
N ALA A 136 -9.38 -4.78 -7.57
CA ALA A 136 -9.67 -3.61 -8.40
C ALA A 136 -9.03 -3.72 -9.79
N PHE A 137 -7.85 -4.31 -9.91
CA PHE A 137 -7.19 -4.60 -11.17
C PHE A 137 -8.00 -5.59 -12.02
N LEU A 138 -8.55 -6.64 -11.42
CA LEU A 138 -9.45 -7.57 -12.10
C LEU A 138 -10.76 -6.89 -12.48
N GLY A 139 -11.37 -6.12 -11.57
CA GLY A 139 -12.50 -5.23 -11.82
C GLY A 139 -13.84 -5.92 -12.07
N ASP A 140 -13.91 -7.24 -12.11
CA ASP A 140 -15.15 -7.99 -12.25
C ASP A 140 -15.93 -8.08 -10.93
N GLU A 141 -17.22 -8.43 -11.01
CA GLU A 141 -18.11 -8.48 -9.86
C GLU A 141 -17.64 -9.45 -8.79
N ALA A 142 -17.24 -10.66 -9.19
CA ALA A 142 -16.80 -11.69 -8.23
C ALA A 142 -15.52 -11.28 -7.49
N SER A 143 -14.60 -10.57 -8.16
CA SER A 143 -13.38 -10.05 -7.53
C SER A 143 -13.69 -8.90 -6.58
N ILE A 144 -14.53 -7.96 -6.98
CA ILE A 144 -14.94 -6.84 -6.11
C ILE A 144 -15.73 -7.35 -4.91
N ASP A 145 -16.68 -8.28 -5.09
CA ASP A 145 -17.43 -8.86 -3.97
C ASP A 145 -16.52 -9.65 -3.03
N ALA A 146 -15.49 -10.33 -3.53
CA ALA A 146 -14.52 -11.03 -2.69
C ALA A 146 -13.81 -10.05 -1.74
N VAL A 147 -13.28 -8.93 -2.24
CA VAL A 147 -12.60 -7.96 -1.38
C VAL A 147 -13.57 -7.25 -0.42
N VAL A 148 -14.80 -6.93 -0.86
CA VAL A 148 -15.83 -6.38 0.03
C VAL A 148 -16.13 -7.35 1.18
N ASN A 149 -16.24 -8.64 0.88
CA ASN A 149 -16.48 -9.67 1.89
C ASN A 149 -15.34 -9.80 2.91
N LEU A 150 -14.08 -9.62 2.49
CA LEU A 150 -12.94 -9.60 3.42
C LEU A 150 -13.10 -8.51 4.49
N TYR A 151 -13.59 -7.33 4.12
CA TYR A 151 -13.81 -6.22 5.06
C TYR A 151 -15.11 -6.34 5.85
N ARG A 152 -16.20 -6.84 5.25
CA ARG A 152 -17.49 -6.98 5.92
C ARG A 152 -17.53 -8.11 6.92
N ASN A 153 -16.80 -9.18 6.65
CA ASN A 153 -16.80 -10.41 7.45
C ASN A 153 -15.38 -10.73 7.94
N PRO A 154 -14.77 -9.86 8.76
CA PRO A 154 -13.44 -10.11 9.27
C PRO A 154 -13.47 -11.41 10.10
N GLN A 155 -12.53 -12.30 9.85
CA GLN A 155 -12.38 -13.52 10.63
C GLN A 155 -12.13 -13.18 12.10
N HIS A 156 -12.56 -14.04 13.02
CA HIS A 156 -12.41 -13.81 14.47
C HIS A 156 -10.94 -13.59 14.90
N ASN A 157 -10.01 -14.21 14.18
CA ASN A 157 -8.56 -14.11 14.40
C ASN A 157 -7.86 -13.20 13.37
N LEU A 158 -8.58 -12.23 12.80
CA LEU A 158 -8.00 -11.28 11.83
C LEU A 158 -6.76 -10.61 12.41
N VAL A 159 -6.85 -10.18 13.68
CA VAL A 159 -5.78 -9.58 14.44
C VAL A 159 -5.79 -10.21 15.84
N GLU A 160 -4.74 -10.94 16.20
CA GLU A 160 -4.57 -11.58 17.50
C GLU A 160 -3.52 -10.86 18.33
N PRO A 161 -3.91 -10.14 19.41
CA PRO A 161 -2.95 -9.50 20.29
C PRO A 161 -2.00 -10.53 20.91
N ARG A 162 -0.71 -10.25 20.86
CA ARG A 162 0.31 -11.07 21.55
C ARG A 162 0.22 -10.87 23.05
N SER A 163 0.65 -11.87 23.83
CA SER A 163 0.71 -11.73 25.26
C SER A 163 1.73 -10.65 25.66
N TRP A 164 1.48 -9.91 26.76
CA TRP A 164 2.43 -8.92 27.28
C TRP A 164 3.83 -9.51 27.55
N TYR A 165 3.90 -10.80 27.82
CA TYR A 165 5.14 -11.52 28.06
C TYR A 165 5.99 -11.70 26.80
N SER A 166 5.37 -11.85 25.62
CA SER A 166 6.10 -11.89 24.34
C SER A 166 6.74 -10.54 24.01
N LEU A 167 6.09 -9.43 24.36
CA LEU A 167 6.66 -8.08 24.20
C LEU A 167 7.92 -7.89 25.07
N LEU A 168 7.94 -8.43 26.29
CA LEU A 168 9.12 -8.42 27.16
C LEU A 168 10.26 -9.28 26.60
N ARG A 169 9.97 -10.26 25.76
CA ARG A 169 10.93 -11.14 25.10
C ARG A 169 11.44 -10.61 23.77
N GLY A 170 11.08 -9.41 23.41
CA GLY A 170 11.54 -8.78 22.16
C GLY A 170 10.70 -9.08 20.93
N ALA A 171 9.39 -9.36 21.12
CA ALA A 171 8.48 -9.48 19.99
C ALA A 171 8.50 -8.20 19.12
N SER A 172 8.51 -8.36 17.81
CA SER A 172 8.60 -7.29 16.83
C SER A 172 7.28 -6.50 16.65
N SER A 173 6.16 -7.03 17.18
CA SER A 173 4.83 -6.44 17.00
C SER A 173 3.91 -6.71 18.21
N TYR A 174 2.89 -5.86 18.31
CA TYR A 174 1.82 -6.02 19.31
C TYR A 174 0.89 -7.20 19.00
N ALA A 175 0.63 -7.48 17.72
CA ALA A 175 -0.32 -8.51 17.29
C ALA A 175 0.25 -9.38 16.16
N GLU A 176 -0.35 -10.55 15.99
CA GLU A 176 -0.27 -11.43 14.82
C GLU A 176 -1.48 -11.20 13.93
N VAL A 177 -1.40 -11.68 12.67
CA VAL A 177 -2.48 -11.51 11.69
C VAL A 177 -2.85 -12.84 10.97
N PRO A 178 -3.03 -13.96 11.70
CA PRO A 178 -3.23 -15.26 11.08
C PRO A 178 -4.51 -15.32 10.24
N GLY A 179 -5.57 -14.64 10.68
CA GLY A 179 -6.81 -14.56 9.91
C GLY A 179 -6.67 -13.76 8.62
N LEU A 180 -5.87 -12.68 8.63
CA LEU A 180 -5.58 -11.93 7.40
C LEU A 180 -4.74 -12.76 6.43
N GLU A 181 -3.73 -13.47 6.92
CA GLU A 181 -2.91 -14.38 6.11
C GLU A 181 -3.76 -15.47 5.44
N GLN A 182 -4.64 -16.10 6.21
CA GLN A 182 -5.54 -17.12 5.69
C GLN A 182 -6.54 -16.55 4.68
N ALA A 183 -7.14 -15.40 4.98
CA ALA A 183 -8.10 -14.75 4.09
C ALA A 183 -7.45 -14.34 2.76
N LEU A 184 -6.23 -13.81 2.81
CA LEU A 184 -5.48 -13.42 1.62
C LEU A 184 -5.12 -14.63 0.75
N ARG A 185 -4.66 -15.74 1.36
CA ARG A 185 -4.37 -17.00 0.66
C ARG A 185 -5.59 -17.56 -0.06
N GLN A 186 -6.76 -17.51 0.58
CA GLN A 186 -8.01 -17.96 -0.02
C GLN A 186 -8.48 -17.02 -1.14
N ALA A 187 -8.24 -15.73 -1.00
CA ALA A 187 -8.67 -14.74 -1.97
C ALA A 187 -7.78 -14.64 -3.20
N LEU A 188 -6.50 -15.03 -3.10
CA LEU A 188 -5.53 -15.09 -4.21
C LEU A 188 -5.47 -16.51 -4.80
N ASP A 189 -6.60 -17.01 -5.28
CA ASP A 189 -6.67 -18.30 -5.94
C ASP A 189 -5.95 -18.31 -7.31
N GLN A 190 -5.70 -19.52 -7.83
CA GLN A 190 -4.98 -19.67 -9.10
C GLN A 190 -5.66 -19.02 -10.29
N ASP A 191 -6.99 -18.92 -10.29
CA ASP A 191 -7.72 -18.27 -11.38
C ASP A 191 -7.46 -16.76 -11.38
N ARG A 192 -7.55 -16.11 -10.23
CA ARG A 192 -7.23 -14.69 -10.08
C ARG A 192 -5.78 -14.40 -10.43
N LEU A 193 -4.84 -15.24 -9.97
CA LEU A 193 -3.42 -15.10 -10.33
C LEU A 193 -3.19 -15.18 -11.84
N ARG A 194 -3.81 -16.16 -12.55
CA ARG A 194 -3.73 -16.23 -14.02
C ARG A 194 -4.26 -14.95 -14.68
N ARG A 195 -5.41 -14.47 -14.26
CA ARG A 195 -6.02 -13.25 -14.81
C ARG A 195 -5.22 -11.99 -14.52
N ILE A 196 -4.51 -11.92 -13.39
CA ILE A 196 -3.54 -10.84 -13.10
C ILE A 196 -2.38 -10.90 -14.10
N VAL A 197 -1.82 -12.08 -14.35
CA VAL A 197 -0.74 -12.27 -15.33
C VAL A 197 -1.21 -11.93 -16.74
N GLU A 198 -2.39 -12.40 -17.16
CA GLU A 198 -2.99 -12.07 -18.46
C GLU A 198 -3.20 -10.56 -18.64
N GLY A 199 -3.65 -9.87 -17.57
CA GLY A 199 -3.74 -8.40 -17.57
C GLY A 199 -2.39 -7.73 -17.79
N GLY A 200 -1.33 -8.26 -17.17
CA GLY A 200 0.05 -7.81 -17.40
C GLY A 200 0.53 -8.05 -18.83
N GLU A 201 0.22 -9.19 -19.42
CA GLU A 201 0.55 -9.50 -20.82
C GLU A 201 -0.19 -8.59 -21.81
N GLN A 202 -1.37 -8.10 -21.42
CA GLN A 202 -2.09 -7.06 -22.16
C GLN A 202 -1.48 -5.65 -22.00
N GLY A 203 -0.44 -5.51 -21.18
CA GLY A 203 0.28 -4.26 -20.91
C GLY A 203 -0.29 -3.43 -19.77
N ARG A 204 -1.17 -3.99 -18.94
CA ARG A 204 -1.67 -3.35 -17.71
C ARG A 204 -0.65 -3.50 -16.57
N VAL A 205 -0.73 -2.64 -15.57
CA VAL A 205 0.22 -2.59 -14.45
C VAL A 205 -0.51 -2.73 -13.11
N LEU A 206 0.06 -3.55 -12.22
CA LEU A 206 -0.38 -3.69 -10.84
C LEU A 206 0.84 -3.62 -9.94
N ALA A 207 0.90 -2.62 -9.04
CA ALA A 207 2.03 -2.41 -8.16
C ALA A 207 1.60 -1.99 -6.75
N VAL A 208 2.43 -2.31 -5.76
CA VAL A 208 2.22 -1.92 -4.36
C VAL A 208 3.48 -1.30 -3.78
N ASN A 209 3.31 -0.46 -2.74
CA ASN A 209 4.41 0.17 -2.03
C ASN A 209 4.69 -0.53 -0.70
N LEU A 210 5.95 -0.75 -0.41
CA LEU A 210 6.50 -1.20 0.87
C LEU A 210 7.53 -0.20 1.36
N THR A 211 7.79 -0.18 2.67
CA THR A 211 8.92 0.55 3.23
C THR A 211 10.03 -0.42 3.58
N ASP A 212 11.17 -0.28 2.92
CA ASP A 212 12.42 -0.94 3.27
C ASP A 212 13.02 -0.20 4.47
N VAL A 213 12.98 -0.85 5.65
CA VAL A 213 13.49 -0.22 6.89
C VAL A 213 15.00 -0.32 7.04
N ASP A 214 15.64 -1.27 6.37
CA ASP A 214 17.09 -1.40 6.39
C ASP A 214 17.75 -0.25 5.63
N ASN A 215 17.15 0.17 4.52
CA ASN A 215 17.63 1.26 3.68
C ASN A 215 16.83 2.57 3.85
N GLN A 216 15.79 2.57 4.68
CA GLN A 216 14.94 3.74 5.00
C GLN A 216 14.34 4.40 3.76
N GLN A 217 13.84 3.58 2.82
CA GLN A 217 13.33 4.07 1.55
C GLN A 217 12.03 3.39 1.12
N MET A 218 11.33 4.04 0.19
CA MET A 218 10.21 3.48 -0.53
C MET A 218 10.68 2.38 -1.47
N GLN A 219 9.95 1.27 -1.49
CA GLN A 219 10.20 0.19 -2.44
C GLN A 219 8.87 -0.27 -3.04
N PHE A 220 8.69 -0.09 -4.35
CA PHE A 220 7.53 -0.64 -5.03
C PHE A 220 7.78 -2.08 -5.51
N TRP A 221 6.68 -2.82 -5.62
CA TRP A 221 6.71 -4.21 -6.05
C TRP A 221 5.70 -4.44 -7.17
N ASN A 222 6.17 -5.12 -8.21
CA ASN A 222 5.38 -5.52 -9.36
C ASN A 222 4.61 -6.81 -9.05
N LEU A 223 3.32 -6.70 -8.71
CA LEU A 223 2.51 -7.87 -8.35
C LEU A 223 2.22 -8.81 -9.51
N MET A 224 2.33 -8.36 -10.76
CA MET A 224 2.17 -9.26 -11.92
C MET A 224 3.35 -10.24 -12.02
N GLY A 225 4.57 -9.79 -11.70
CA GLY A 225 5.75 -10.64 -11.59
C GLY A 225 5.60 -11.67 -10.46
N GLU A 226 5.11 -11.22 -9.30
CA GLU A 226 4.85 -12.09 -8.15
C GLU A 226 3.73 -13.11 -8.42
N ALA A 227 2.66 -12.71 -9.13
CA ALA A 227 1.60 -13.62 -9.55
C ALA A 227 2.11 -14.70 -10.53
N ARG A 228 2.97 -14.31 -11.49
CA ARG A 228 3.62 -15.26 -12.40
C ARG A 228 4.50 -16.25 -11.64
N HIS A 229 5.34 -15.75 -10.73
CA HIS A 229 6.16 -16.59 -9.87
C HIS A 229 5.31 -17.58 -9.05
N ALA A 230 4.18 -17.14 -8.51
CA ALA A 230 3.27 -18.02 -7.78
C ALA A 230 2.70 -19.16 -8.65
N LEU A 231 2.33 -18.86 -9.90
CA LEU A 231 1.84 -19.87 -10.84
C LEU A 231 2.95 -20.87 -11.26
N GLU A 232 4.17 -20.39 -11.46
CA GLU A 232 5.32 -21.20 -11.85
C GLU A 232 5.78 -22.13 -10.74
N THR A 233 5.76 -21.67 -9.49
CA THR A 233 6.21 -22.44 -8.33
C THR A 233 5.11 -23.23 -7.64
N GLY A 234 3.83 -22.89 -7.90
CA GLY A 234 2.68 -23.43 -7.19
C GLY A 234 2.52 -22.92 -5.75
N SER A 235 3.29 -21.88 -5.34
CA SER A 235 3.27 -21.28 -4.00
C SER A 235 2.88 -19.80 -4.06
N THR A 236 1.87 -19.43 -3.30
CA THR A 236 1.41 -18.02 -3.15
C THR A 236 2.15 -17.28 -2.05
N GLU A 237 3.06 -17.95 -1.33
CA GLU A 237 3.72 -17.40 -0.14
C GLU A 237 4.39 -16.04 -0.41
N ARG A 238 5.10 -15.90 -1.52
CA ARG A 238 5.85 -14.69 -1.82
C ARG A 238 4.94 -13.49 -2.08
N ILE A 239 3.90 -13.63 -2.90
CA ILE A 239 2.93 -12.55 -3.15
C ILE A 239 2.14 -12.21 -1.88
N GLU A 240 1.81 -13.22 -1.04
CA GLU A 240 1.21 -13.01 0.27
C GLU A 240 2.14 -12.17 1.17
N GLN A 241 3.44 -12.53 1.27
CA GLN A 241 4.41 -11.78 2.07
C GLN A 241 4.57 -10.33 1.59
N VAL A 242 4.55 -10.08 0.29
CA VAL A 242 4.60 -8.73 -0.28
C VAL A 242 3.38 -7.90 0.15
N LEU A 243 2.17 -8.46 0.05
CA LEU A 243 0.93 -7.76 0.43
C LEU A 243 0.85 -7.53 1.94
N LEU A 244 1.26 -8.52 2.73
CA LEU A 244 1.34 -8.41 4.19
C LEU A 244 2.41 -7.41 4.63
N ALA A 245 3.56 -7.35 3.96
CA ALA A 245 4.59 -6.35 4.21
C ALA A 245 4.08 -4.93 3.96
N SER A 246 3.37 -4.73 2.82
CA SER A 246 2.73 -3.43 2.54
C SER A 246 1.75 -2.99 3.62
N SER A 247 1.18 -3.94 4.38
CA SER A 247 0.17 -3.72 5.43
C SER A 247 0.74 -3.89 6.84
N ALA A 248 2.05 -4.08 7.00
CA ALA A 248 2.71 -4.33 8.28
C ALA A 248 2.93 -3.01 9.05
N ILE A 249 1.88 -2.48 9.68
CA ILE A 249 1.94 -1.24 10.48
C ILE A 249 2.98 -1.42 11.60
N PRO A 250 4.05 -0.60 11.66
CA PRO A 250 5.13 -0.76 12.63
C PRO A 250 4.65 -0.77 14.07
N GLY A 251 5.16 -1.72 14.83
CA GLY A 251 4.77 -1.93 16.23
C GLY A 251 3.39 -2.59 16.42
N VAL A 252 2.51 -2.55 15.42
CA VAL A 252 1.18 -3.19 15.46
C VAL A 252 1.22 -4.58 14.85
N PHE A 253 1.66 -4.70 13.60
CA PHE A 253 1.75 -5.96 12.87
C PHE A 253 3.20 -6.40 12.62
N PRO A 254 3.45 -7.71 12.46
CA PRO A 254 4.79 -8.23 12.25
C PRO A 254 5.41 -7.67 10.97
N PRO A 255 6.64 -7.13 11.02
CA PRO A 255 7.38 -6.82 9.81
C PRO A 255 7.64 -8.10 9.01
N ARG A 256 7.88 -7.98 7.72
CA ARG A 256 8.14 -9.12 6.83
C ARG A 256 9.54 -9.05 6.26
N GLU A 257 10.26 -10.18 6.32
CA GLU A 257 11.56 -10.29 5.68
C GLU A 257 11.42 -10.97 4.32
N ILE A 258 11.81 -10.27 3.26
CA ILE A 258 11.75 -10.76 1.88
C ILE A 258 13.13 -10.57 1.26
N ASP A 259 13.74 -11.66 0.78
CA ASP A 259 15.09 -11.65 0.20
C ASP A 259 16.16 -11.06 1.15
N GLY A 260 16.02 -11.26 2.47
CA GLY A 260 16.96 -10.77 3.49
C GLY A 260 16.81 -9.28 3.83
N VAL A 261 15.82 -8.58 3.28
CA VAL A 261 15.47 -7.19 3.58
C VAL A 261 14.22 -7.14 4.43
N LEU A 262 14.20 -6.28 5.44
CA LEU A 262 13.05 -6.12 6.33
C LEU A 262 12.12 -5.02 5.83
N TYR A 263 10.85 -5.39 5.65
CA TYR A 263 9.80 -4.50 5.17
C TYR A 263 8.70 -4.26 6.20
N VAL A 264 8.18 -3.05 6.17
CA VAL A 264 7.00 -2.62 6.91
C VAL A 264 6.04 -1.85 6.00
N ASP A 265 4.92 -1.41 6.57
CA ASP A 265 3.85 -0.69 5.86
C ASP A 265 4.39 0.43 4.94
N GLY A 266 3.97 0.38 3.69
CA GLY A 266 4.37 1.35 2.68
C GLY A 266 3.95 2.79 2.98
N GLY A 267 2.92 2.96 3.82
CA GLY A 267 2.42 4.27 4.23
C GLY A 267 3.43 5.15 4.98
N LEU A 268 4.51 4.57 5.53
CA LEU A 268 5.57 5.34 6.18
C LEU A 268 6.35 6.22 5.19
N THR A 269 6.63 5.70 4.01
CA THR A 269 7.40 6.40 2.97
C THR A 269 6.53 7.02 1.90
N GLY A 270 5.34 6.45 1.65
CA GLY A 270 4.38 6.98 0.70
C GLY A 270 3.07 6.23 0.73
N ASN A 271 2.02 6.85 1.27
CA ASN A 271 0.70 6.25 1.40
C ASN A 271 -0.13 6.29 0.09
N ILE A 272 0.44 6.85 -0.96
CA ILE A 272 -0.09 6.91 -2.32
C ILE A 272 1.09 6.60 -3.24
N LEU A 273 0.93 5.61 -4.11
CA LEU A 273 1.96 5.20 -5.04
C LEU A 273 1.62 5.68 -6.45
N ILE A 274 2.46 6.53 -7.00
CA ILE A 274 2.41 6.98 -8.40
C ILE A 274 3.78 6.83 -9.05
N GLY A 275 3.82 6.70 -10.36
CA GLY A 275 5.09 6.64 -11.09
C GLY A 275 5.93 7.91 -10.88
N GLY A 276 7.25 7.75 -10.80
CA GLY A 276 8.19 8.87 -10.63
C GLY A 276 8.40 9.35 -9.19
N MET A 277 7.84 8.67 -8.18
CA MET A 277 8.04 9.02 -6.76
C MET A 277 9.34 8.47 -6.15
N GLN A 278 10.08 7.67 -6.85
CA GLN A 278 11.35 7.14 -6.34
C GLN A 278 12.42 8.23 -6.28
N ALA A 279 13.28 8.17 -5.26
CA ALA A 279 14.30 9.17 -4.95
C ALA A 279 15.35 9.38 -6.06
N ARG A 280 15.48 8.45 -7.00
CA ARG A 280 16.34 8.59 -8.19
C ARG A 280 15.53 9.07 -9.38
N SER A 281 15.75 10.31 -9.75
CA SER A 281 15.09 11.06 -10.83
C SER A 281 15.47 10.65 -12.25
N ASP A 282 16.21 9.56 -12.43
CA ASP A 282 16.76 9.14 -13.72
C ASP A 282 15.74 8.39 -14.59
N HIS A 283 14.50 8.25 -14.11
CA HIS A 283 13.45 7.56 -14.86
C HIS A 283 12.52 8.58 -15.50
N GLU A 284 12.54 8.58 -16.81
CA GLU A 284 11.60 9.35 -17.63
C GLU A 284 10.15 8.99 -17.27
N SER A 285 9.32 10.00 -17.08
CA SER A 285 7.88 9.82 -16.87
C SER A 285 7.22 9.14 -18.08
N PHE A 286 6.01 8.62 -17.90
CA PHE A 286 5.21 8.09 -19.02
C PHE A 286 5.12 9.11 -20.17
N ILE A 287 4.89 10.39 -19.86
CA ILE A 287 4.75 11.46 -20.85
C ILE A 287 6.06 11.69 -21.61
N GLU A 288 7.18 11.80 -20.91
CA GLU A 288 8.49 12.00 -21.54
C GLU A 288 8.85 10.84 -22.47
N ARG A 289 8.63 9.62 -22.02
CA ARG A 289 8.84 8.42 -22.85
C ARG A 289 7.86 8.33 -24.01
N TRP A 290 6.60 8.77 -23.84
CA TRP A 290 5.64 8.83 -24.96
C TRP A 290 6.11 9.81 -26.03
N LEU A 291 6.44 11.05 -25.63
CA LEU A 291 6.92 12.08 -26.55
C LEU A 291 8.21 11.68 -27.28
N ALA A 292 9.13 11.02 -26.58
CA ALA A 292 10.37 10.51 -27.18
C ALA A 292 10.12 9.34 -28.15
N SER A 293 9.23 8.42 -27.79
CA SER A 293 8.97 7.19 -28.57
C SER A 293 7.99 7.43 -29.72
N TYR A 294 7.05 8.37 -29.56
CA TYR A 294 5.94 8.60 -30.50
C TYR A 294 5.72 10.09 -30.78
N PRO A 295 6.74 10.82 -31.30
CA PRO A 295 6.71 12.29 -31.44
C PRO A 295 5.60 12.83 -32.35
N GLN A 296 5.01 11.96 -33.19
CA GLN A 296 3.90 12.33 -34.08
C GLN A 296 2.52 11.94 -33.53
N ALA A 297 2.47 11.21 -32.42
CA ALA A 297 1.20 10.82 -31.82
C ALA A 297 0.79 11.84 -30.75
N PRO A 298 -0.47 12.31 -30.71
CA PRO A 298 -0.93 13.16 -29.64
C PRO A 298 -0.85 12.40 -28.30
N LEU A 299 -0.64 13.14 -27.21
CA LEU A 299 -0.69 12.58 -25.88
C LEU A 299 -2.09 12.01 -25.59
N PRO A 300 -2.17 10.82 -25.00
CA PRO A 300 -3.45 10.31 -24.52
C PRO A 300 -3.97 11.18 -23.38
N LYS A 301 -5.28 11.17 -23.17
CA LYS A 301 -5.86 11.69 -21.94
C LYS A 301 -5.40 10.84 -20.77
N ILE A 302 -5.02 11.47 -19.66
CA ILE A 302 -4.57 10.78 -18.44
C ILE A 302 -5.57 11.06 -17.32
N ARG A 303 -6.11 10.02 -16.68
CA ARG A 303 -7.02 10.15 -15.56
C ARG A 303 -6.45 9.41 -14.35
N TYR A 304 -6.19 10.15 -13.29
CA TYR A 304 -5.88 9.60 -11.99
C TYR A 304 -7.14 9.53 -11.14
N TRP A 305 -7.47 8.34 -10.68
CA TRP A 305 -8.59 8.05 -9.80
C TRP A 305 -8.02 7.68 -8.44
N VAL A 306 -8.23 8.50 -7.43
CA VAL A 306 -7.67 8.29 -6.10
C VAL A 306 -8.78 7.92 -5.13
N ILE A 307 -8.73 6.70 -4.60
CA ILE A 307 -9.57 6.27 -3.49
C ILE A 307 -8.74 6.47 -2.21
N PHE A 308 -9.15 7.41 -1.39
CA PHE A 308 -8.47 7.76 -0.16
C PHE A 308 -9.20 7.14 1.03
N ASN A 309 -8.65 6.07 1.59
CA ASN A 309 -9.25 5.31 2.69
C ASN A 309 -9.06 5.99 4.04
N ASN A 310 -9.38 7.28 4.10
CA ASN A 310 -9.36 8.09 5.31
C ASN A 310 -10.05 9.43 5.04
N GLU A 311 -10.14 10.27 6.07
CA GLU A 311 -10.55 11.67 5.95
C GLU A 311 -9.41 12.54 5.42
N LEU A 312 -9.72 13.49 4.55
CA LEU A 312 -8.73 14.47 4.07
C LEU A 312 -8.27 15.41 5.19
N ARG A 313 -9.15 15.71 6.15
CA ARG A 313 -8.86 16.53 7.33
C ARG A 313 -9.16 15.75 8.59
N TRP A 314 -8.14 15.42 9.35
CA TRP A 314 -8.31 14.74 10.62
C TRP A 314 -8.68 15.73 11.74
N PRO A 315 -9.64 15.38 12.61
CA PRO A 315 -9.96 16.18 13.75
C PRO A 315 -8.75 16.27 14.70
N PRO A 316 -8.48 17.44 15.31
CA PRO A 316 -7.42 17.59 16.28
C PRO A 316 -7.73 16.77 17.53
N ALA A 317 -6.71 16.10 18.09
CA ALA A 317 -6.82 15.33 19.31
C ALA A 317 -5.68 15.70 20.28
N ALA A 318 -6.01 15.85 21.58
CA ALA A 318 -5.01 16.09 22.60
C ALA A 318 -4.21 14.81 22.87
N VAL A 319 -2.90 14.85 22.67
CA VAL A 319 -2.00 13.72 22.92
C VAL A 319 -1.54 13.74 24.38
N PRO A 320 -1.74 12.65 25.15
CA PRO A 320 -1.21 12.54 26.51
C PRO A 320 0.33 12.60 26.52
N LYS A 321 0.93 13.22 27.55
CA LYS A 321 2.38 13.27 27.73
C LYS A 321 2.95 11.94 28.23
N LYS A 322 2.67 10.86 27.50
CA LYS A 322 3.19 9.49 27.74
C LYS A 322 4.02 9.06 26.55
N LEU A 323 5.16 8.39 26.77
CA LEU A 323 6.07 7.97 25.71
C LEU A 323 5.36 7.23 24.58
N SER A 324 4.55 6.22 24.90
CA SER A 324 3.81 5.43 23.91
C SER A 324 2.83 6.28 23.10
N ALA A 325 2.09 7.19 23.75
CA ALA A 325 1.14 8.07 23.07
C ALA A 325 1.85 9.07 22.14
N VAL A 326 2.97 9.63 22.58
CA VAL A 326 3.79 10.56 21.78
C VAL A 326 4.39 9.84 20.58
N LEU A 327 4.96 8.63 20.76
CA LEU A 327 5.51 7.84 19.66
C LEU A 327 4.42 7.48 18.63
N ALA A 328 3.26 6.98 19.08
CA ALA A 328 2.14 6.65 18.18
C ALA A 328 1.66 7.90 17.40
N ALA A 329 1.46 9.02 18.08
CA ALA A 329 1.07 10.27 17.43
C ALA A 329 2.13 10.79 16.45
N SER A 330 3.43 10.62 16.76
CA SER A 330 4.52 11.01 15.88
C SER A 330 4.55 10.16 14.60
N MET A 331 4.35 8.85 14.72
CA MET A 331 4.22 7.95 13.56
C MET A 331 3.02 8.35 12.69
N THR A 332 1.86 8.58 13.31
CA THR A 332 0.66 9.04 12.60
C THR A 332 0.90 10.37 11.87
N ALA A 333 1.57 11.33 12.52
CA ALA A 333 1.90 12.60 11.91
C ALA A 333 2.89 12.45 10.73
N SER A 334 3.87 11.55 10.86
CA SER A 334 4.82 11.25 9.77
C SER A 334 4.14 10.63 8.56
N THR A 335 3.32 9.58 8.76
CA THR A 335 2.55 8.93 7.70
C THR A 335 1.61 9.92 7.02
N ARG A 336 0.92 10.78 7.80
CA ARG A 336 0.06 11.82 7.26
C ARG A 336 0.83 12.83 6.42
N SER A 337 2.00 13.29 6.89
CA SER A 337 2.87 14.21 6.14
C SER A 337 3.32 13.57 4.81
N ALA A 338 3.76 12.32 4.84
CA ALA A 338 4.10 11.56 3.64
C ALA A 338 2.90 11.49 2.67
N THR A 339 1.70 11.19 3.17
CA THR A 339 0.47 11.14 2.37
C THR A 339 0.16 12.47 1.68
N ILE A 340 0.19 13.58 2.43
CA ILE A 340 -0.07 14.92 1.89
C ILE A 340 0.98 15.27 0.82
N ASN A 341 2.24 14.95 1.04
CA ASN A 341 3.30 15.21 0.08
C ASN A 341 3.12 14.39 -1.20
N CYS A 342 2.73 13.12 -1.10
CA CYS A 342 2.42 12.28 -2.26
C CYS A 342 1.23 12.84 -3.05
N MET A 343 0.16 13.27 -2.37
CA MET A 343 -1.00 13.90 -3.01
C MET A 343 -0.62 15.18 -3.74
N ARG A 344 0.16 16.05 -3.09
CA ARG A 344 0.67 17.29 -3.72
C ARG A 344 1.53 16.97 -4.94
N MET A 345 2.39 15.97 -4.85
CA MET A 345 3.23 15.54 -5.96
C MET A 345 2.39 15.05 -7.14
N LEU A 346 1.35 14.24 -6.90
CA LEU A 346 0.42 13.79 -7.94
C LEU A 346 -0.24 14.98 -8.65
N VAL A 347 -0.78 15.93 -7.88
CA VAL A 347 -1.43 17.12 -8.42
C VAL A 347 -0.44 17.97 -9.21
N LEU A 348 0.78 18.20 -8.68
CA LEU A 348 1.83 18.94 -9.38
C LEU A 348 2.28 18.26 -10.68
N GLN A 349 2.44 16.94 -10.68
CA GLN A 349 2.77 16.18 -11.91
C GLN A 349 1.68 16.37 -12.97
N ALA A 350 0.39 16.27 -12.58
CA ALA A 350 -0.71 16.47 -13.51
C ALA A 350 -0.78 17.94 -14.01
N GLN A 351 -0.50 18.93 -13.16
CA GLN A 351 -0.41 20.34 -13.57
C GLN A 351 0.76 20.59 -14.53
N ILE A 352 1.94 20.04 -14.26
CA ILE A 352 3.10 20.14 -15.14
C ILE A 352 2.77 19.51 -16.50
N ALA A 353 2.15 18.33 -16.51
CA ALA A 353 1.72 17.66 -17.74
C ALA A 353 0.77 18.55 -18.56
N ARG A 354 -0.18 19.23 -17.93
CA ARG A 354 -1.09 20.16 -18.60
C ARG A 354 -0.40 21.40 -19.13
N LEU A 355 0.46 22.02 -18.33
CA LEU A 355 1.07 23.32 -18.64
C LEU A 355 2.27 23.20 -19.59
N ARG A 356 3.13 22.21 -19.37
CA ARG A 356 4.36 22.00 -20.17
C ARG A 356 4.10 21.18 -21.42
N ASP A 357 3.37 20.09 -21.27
CA ASP A 357 3.24 19.07 -22.31
C ASP A 357 1.88 19.12 -23.01
N HIS A 358 1.00 20.05 -22.62
CA HIS A 358 -0.38 20.20 -23.13
C HIS A 358 -1.21 18.92 -23.06
N ALA A 359 -0.91 18.06 -22.08
CA ALA A 359 -1.65 16.83 -21.84
C ALA A 359 -3.01 17.12 -21.20
N ASP A 360 -4.05 16.40 -21.62
CA ASP A 360 -5.34 16.38 -20.91
C ASP A 360 -5.22 15.46 -19.69
N ALA A 361 -4.76 15.99 -18.55
CA ALA A 361 -4.58 15.26 -17.32
C ALA A 361 -5.62 15.65 -16.26
N GLU A 362 -6.29 14.67 -15.66
CA GLU A 362 -7.30 14.84 -14.60
C GLU A 362 -6.87 14.11 -13.32
N VAL A 363 -7.13 14.72 -12.16
CA VAL A 363 -7.01 14.05 -10.85
C VAL A 363 -8.35 14.12 -10.16
N ARG A 364 -8.93 12.97 -9.88
CA ARG A 364 -10.20 12.79 -9.19
C ARG A 364 -9.99 12.04 -7.90
N ILE A 365 -10.51 12.57 -6.81
CA ILE A 365 -10.33 12.01 -5.48
C ILE A 365 -11.68 11.77 -4.84
N VAL A 366 -11.80 10.64 -4.17
CA VAL A 366 -12.85 10.36 -3.21
C VAL A 366 -12.21 10.00 -1.87
N ALA A 367 -12.81 10.47 -0.79
CA ALA A 367 -12.35 10.23 0.56
C ALA A 367 -13.55 10.02 1.50
N VAL A 368 -13.30 9.46 2.66
CA VAL A 368 -14.31 9.42 3.72
C VAL A 368 -14.64 10.86 4.13
N PRO A 369 -15.94 11.24 4.25
CA PRO A 369 -16.33 12.57 4.69
C PRO A 369 -15.77 12.92 6.06
N ASN A 370 -15.31 14.18 6.23
CA ASN A 370 -14.67 14.64 7.48
C ASN A 370 -15.61 14.67 8.70
N ASP A 371 -16.89 14.52 8.50
CA ASP A 371 -17.94 14.46 9.52
C ASP A 371 -18.44 13.03 9.79
N TRP A 372 -17.83 12.03 9.16
CA TRP A 372 -18.19 10.64 9.42
C TRP A 372 -17.73 10.22 10.82
N VAL A 373 -18.64 9.58 11.55
CA VAL A 373 -18.37 9.07 12.89
C VAL A 373 -18.59 7.57 12.92
N ALA A 374 -17.57 6.85 13.41
CA ALA A 374 -17.67 5.40 13.57
C ALA A 374 -18.82 5.02 14.54
N PRO A 375 -19.73 4.12 14.17
CA PRO A 375 -20.81 3.66 15.05
C PRO A 375 -20.28 3.09 16.36
N LYS A 376 -19.12 2.45 16.32
CA LYS A 376 -18.45 1.88 17.46
C LYS A 376 -16.97 2.21 17.46
N PRO A 377 -16.42 2.79 18.53
CA PRO A 377 -15.01 3.13 18.60
C PRO A 377 -14.12 1.89 18.62
N GLY A 378 -12.94 2.02 18.07
CA GLY A 378 -11.91 0.96 18.01
C GLY A 378 -11.45 0.67 16.58
N THR A 379 -10.35 -0.05 16.44
CA THR A 379 -9.78 -0.50 15.16
C THR A 379 -10.24 -1.93 14.86
N PHE A 380 -10.48 -2.25 13.60
CA PHE A 380 -10.95 -3.56 13.13
C PHE A 380 -12.28 -4.01 13.75
N VAL A 381 -13.15 -3.04 14.07
CA VAL A 381 -14.50 -3.31 14.60
C VAL A 381 -15.44 -3.57 13.42
N ALA A 382 -16.00 -4.79 13.36
CA ALA A 382 -16.83 -5.23 12.23
C ALA A 382 -18.02 -4.28 11.96
N GLU A 383 -18.67 -3.76 13.01
CA GLU A 383 -19.78 -2.81 12.86
C GLU A 383 -19.36 -1.52 12.15
N SER A 384 -18.21 -0.95 12.51
CA SER A 384 -17.67 0.27 11.88
C SER A 384 -17.12 0.00 10.48
N MET A 385 -16.50 -1.17 10.25
CA MET A 385 -16.06 -1.58 8.92
C MET A 385 -17.26 -1.79 7.97
N ASN A 386 -18.35 -2.40 8.45
CA ASN A 386 -19.57 -2.54 7.67
C ASN A 386 -20.19 -1.17 7.32
N ALA A 387 -20.26 -0.25 8.28
CA ALA A 387 -20.75 1.10 8.04
C ALA A 387 -19.90 1.88 7.02
N LEU A 388 -18.58 1.72 7.06
CA LEU A 388 -17.66 2.28 6.05
C LEU A 388 -17.87 1.66 4.67
N ALA A 389 -18.07 0.35 4.59
CA ALA A 389 -18.36 -0.33 3.33
C ALA A 389 -19.71 0.14 2.73
N ASP A 390 -20.74 0.31 3.57
CA ASP A 390 -22.05 0.82 3.12
C ASP A 390 -21.94 2.28 2.64
N LEU A 391 -21.19 3.12 3.37
CA LEU A 391 -20.90 4.49 2.95
C LEU A 391 -20.17 4.51 1.61
N GLY A 392 -19.13 3.68 1.47
CA GLY A 392 -18.38 3.55 0.24
C GLY A 392 -19.26 3.11 -0.93
N GLU A 393 -20.09 2.08 -0.74
CA GLU A 393 -20.99 1.57 -1.77
C GLU A 393 -22.00 2.66 -2.20
N LYS A 394 -22.58 3.39 -1.27
CA LYS A 394 -23.47 4.52 -1.54
C LYS A 394 -22.77 5.62 -2.33
N MET A 395 -21.58 6.04 -1.88
CA MET A 395 -20.81 7.09 -2.54
C MET A 395 -20.30 6.65 -3.91
N GLY A 396 -19.90 5.39 -4.06
CA GLY A 396 -19.43 4.84 -5.33
C GLY A 396 -20.51 4.81 -6.40
N ALA A 397 -21.77 4.57 -6.02
CA ALA A 397 -22.91 4.60 -6.93
C ALA A 397 -23.29 6.03 -7.39
N ASP A 398 -22.77 7.06 -6.72
CA ASP A 398 -22.99 8.47 -7.08
C ASP A 398 -21.76 9.05 -7.79
N PRO A 399 -21.82 9.32 -9.10
CA PRO A 399 -20.72 9.96 -9.84
C PRO A 399 -20.31 11.33 -9.28
N GLY A 400 -21.21 12.03 -8.58
CA GLY A 400 -20.95 13.33 -7.94
C GLY A 400 -20.03 13.24 -6.71
N SER A 401 -19.74 12.03 -6.23
CA SER A 401 -18.78 11.81 -5.14
C SER A 401 -17.32 12.12 -5.52
N TRP A 402 -16.99 12.07 -6.82
CA TRP A 402 -15.65 12.39 -7.30
C TRP A 402 -15.37 13.89 -7.26
N GLN A 403 -14.38 14.30 -6.47
CA GLN A 403 -13.89 15.67 -6.39
C GLN A 403 -12.74 15.87 -7.36
N SER A 404 -12.77 16.95 -8.16
CA SER A 404 -11.66 17.34 -9.02
C SER A 404 -10.68 18.20 -8.22
N PHE A 405 -9.41 17.82 -8.20
CA PHE A 405 -8.33 18.57 -7.54
C PHE A 405 -7.64 19.57 -8.47
N LEU A 406 -7.96 19.50 -9.76
CA LEU A 406 -7.46 20.42 -10.80
C LEU A 406 -8.56 21.36 -11.27
N ALA A 407 -9.69 21.44 -10.58
CA ALA A 407 -10.69 22.47 -10.84
C ALA A 407 -10.02 23.84 -10.67
N GLU A 408 -10.14 24.69 -11.68
CA GLU A 408 -9.64 26.05 -11.66
C GLU A 408 -10.00 26.71 -10.34
N GLU A 409 -9.01 27.32 -9.68
CA GLU A 409 -9.27 28.24 -8.57
C GLU A 409 -10.18 29.34 -9.12
N GLN A 410 -11.46 29.24 -8.77
CA GLN A 410 -12.42 30.36 -8.94
C GLN A 410 -12.24 31.36 -7.83
#